data_c553377afb244b708cff6a738b1eb3a2
#
_entry.id   c553377afb244b708cff6a738b1eb3a2
#
_cell.length_a   1.000
_cell.length_b   1.000
_cell.length_c   1.000
_cell.angle_alpha   90.00
_cell.angle_beta   90.00
_cell.angle_gamma   90.00
#
_symmetry.space_group_name_H-M   'P 1'
#
loop_
_entity.id
_entity.type
_entity.pdbx_description
1 polymer ?
#
loop_
_entity_poly.entity_id
_entity_poly.type
_entity_poly.pdbx_seq_one_letter_code
_entity_poly.pdbx_strand_id
1 'polypeptide(L)'
;MKKMITLLLALVTILGCTACGQKEEAPTVEPDVAEMRAICELSTMDCYYHNVAKYFEEDAQKGFLGIGKKDKHFWIEYSGIVRMGIDVSLVKVEVEDTQVTITIPEAKVLKCTVDSESLSQNSYIVDKNSAKVEAADEVLAVSEAERQLEETAAKDKTLLANAQQRAKSLLEEYIKNIGEAVGEEYKIDWIYVDASGNPLGTAADASAETASAETSAEMPAA
;
A
#
# COMPACT_ATOMS: atom_id res chain seq x y z
N MET A 1 5.09 -69.18 44.14
CA MET A 1 4.48 -68.73 42.85
C MET A 1 3.77 -67.42 43.00
N LYS A 2 2.81 -67.25 43.94
CA LYS A 2 2.07 -65.95 44.08
C LYS A 2 2.96 -64.73 44.34
N LYS A 3 4.00 -64.83 45.14
CA LYS A 3 4.95 -63.71 45.44
C LYS A 3 5.83 -63.34 44.25
N MET A 4 6.14 -64.26 43.35
CA MET A 4 6.91 -63.98 42.13
C MET A 4 6.00 -63.23 41.07
N ILE A 5 4.75 -63.61 41.02
CA ILE A 5 3.78 -62.94 40.11
C ILE A 5 3.52 -61.50 40.54
N THR A 6 3.39 -61.21 41.84
CA THR A 6 3.23 -59.83 42.34
C THR A 6 4.48 -58.98 42.12
N LEU A 7 5.68 -59.56 42.24
CA LEU A 7 6.95 -58.88 42.01
C LEU A 7 7.10 -58.55 40.50
N LEU A 8 6.72 -59.47 39.63
CA LEU A 8 6.72 -59.27 38.17
C LEU A 8 5.71 -58.17 37.71
N LEU A 9 4.53 -58.19 38.36
CA LEU A 9 3.49 -57.18 38.05
C LEU A 9 3.92 -55.76 38.50
N ALA A 10 4.57 -55.62 39.63
CA ALA A 10 5.14 -54.37 40.13
C ALA A 10 6.29 -53.85 39.26
N LEU A 11 7.11 -54.76 38.69
CA LEU A 11 8.18 -54.34 37.76
C LEU A 11 7.65 -53.84 36.44
N VAL A 12 6.55 -54.41 35.91
CA VAL A 12 5.91 -53.96 34.66
C VAL A 12 5.25 -52.60 34.82
N THR A 13 4.69 -52.29 36.00
CA THR A 13 4.09 -50.95 36.24
C THR A 13 5.14 -49.87 36.39
N ILE A 14 6.34 -50.16 36.90
CA ILE A 14 7.43 -49.17 37.01
C ILE A 14 8.04 -48.88 35.63
N LEU A 15 8.14 -49.84 34.72
CA LEU A 15 8.62 -49.61 33.35
C LEU A 15 7.61 -48.87 32.47
N GLY A 16 6.31 -48.92 32.78
CA GLY A 16 5.27 -48.23 32.02
C GLY A 16 5.20 -46.71 32.26
N CYS A 17 5.78 -46.17 33.33
CA CYS A 17 5.73 -44.74 33.65
C CYS A 17 6.84 -43.90 33.04
N THR A 18 7.81 -44.49 32.33
CA THR A 18 8.90 -43.73 31.69
C THR A 18 8.64 -43.37 30.22
N ALA A 19 7.45 -43.69 29.66
CA ALA A 19 7.14 -43.48 28.24
C ALA A 19 6.34 -42.19 27.95
N CYS A 20 6.14 -41.30 28.93
CA CYS A 20 5.47 -40.00 28.72
C CYS A 20 6.42 -38.84 29.02
N GLY A 21 7.51 -38.77 28.27
CA GLY A 21 8.40 -37.62 28.18
C GLY A 21 8.57 -37.19 26.73
N GLN A 22 7.49 -37.14 25.96
CA GLN A 22 7.50 -36.26 24.78
C GLN A 22 7.57 -34.84 25.33
N LYS A 23 8.75 -34.20 25.23
CA LYS A 23 8.80 -32.77 25.13
C LYS A 23 7.92 -32.44 23.93
N GLU A 24 6.75 -31.88 24.15
CA GLU A 24 6.12 -31.05 23.16
C GLU A 24 7.18 -29.98 22.87
N GLU A 25 7.87 -30.11 21.73
CA GLU A 25 8.56 -28.98 21.15
C GLU A 25 7.46 -27.92 20.98
N ALA A 26 7.57 -26.83 21.74
CA ALA A 26 6.70 -25.68 21.53
C ALA A 26 6.72 -25.38 20.03
N PRO A 27 5.56 -25.16 19.40
CA PRO A 27 5.53 -24.83 17.98
C PRO A 27 6.49 -23.65 17.80
N THR A 28 7.54 -23.84 17.01
CA THR A 28 8.43 -22.76 16.59
C THR A 28 7.59 -21.83 15.73
N VAL A 29 7.07 -20.78 16.35
CA VAL A 29 6.36 -19.72 15.65
C VAL A 29 7.45 -18.81 15.10
N GLU A 30 7.66 -18.88 13.79
CA GLU A 30 8.58 -18.02 13.06
C GLU A 30 7.77 -17.01 12.24
N PRO A 31 8.33 -15.82 11.90
CA PRO A 31 7.68 -14.89 11.02
C PRO A 31 7.29 -15.54 9.68
N ASP A 32 6.01 -15.57 9.36
CA ASP A 32 5.48 -16.20 8.14
C ASP A 32 5.41 -15.19 6.99
N VAL A 33 6.02 -15.54 5.85
CA VAL A 33 6.10 -14.68 4.66
C VAL A 33 4.70 -14.41 4.07
N ALA A 34 3.80 -15.39 4.12
CA ALA A 34 2.44 -15.22 3.58
C ALA A 34 1.61 -14.27 4.46
N GLU A 35 1.75 -14.38 5.79
CA GLU A 35 1.11 -13.45 6.72
C GLU A 35 1.66 -12.02 6.55
N MET A 36 2.96 -11.86 6.40
CA MET A 36 3.58 -10.56 6.17
C MET A 36 3.11 -9.91 4.86
N ARG A 37 2.92 -10.68 3.80
CA ARG A 37 2.30 -10.20 2.56
C ARG A 37 0.85 -9.80 2.75
N ALA A 38 0.07 -10.58 3.47
CA ALA A 38 -1.32 -10.26 3.81
C ALA A 38 -1.42 -8.96 4.63
N ILE A 39 -0.50 -8.71 5.56
CA ILE A 39 -0.39 -7.44 6.30
C ILE A 39 -0.16 -6.28 5.33
N CYS A 40 0.72 -6.44 4.35
CA CYS A 40 0.96 -5.42 3.34
C CYS A 40 -0.29 -5.12 2.49
N GLU A 41 -1.06 -6.14 2.10
CA GLU A 41 -2.34 -5.97 1.40
C GLU A 41 -3.37 -5.20 2.23
N LEU A 42 -3.44 -5.50 3.54
CA LEU A 42 -4.36 -4.85 4.47
C LEU A 42 -3.91 -3.45 4.90
N SER A 43 -2.65 -3.10 4.68
CA SER A 43 -2.07 -1.80 5.07
C SER A 43 -2.48 -0.65 4.17
N THR A 44 -3.37 -0.86 3.21
CA THR A 44 -3.84 0.18 2.29
C THR A 44 -4.54 1.32 3.01
N MET A 45 -4.45 2.51 2.41
CA MET A 45 -5.07 3.74 2.89
C MET A 45 -6.04 4.27 1.84
N ASP A 46 -7.29 4.49 2.22
CA ASP A 46 -8.29 5.11 1.36
C ASP A 46 -8.34 6.63 1.63
N CYS A 47 -8.07 7.42 0.59
CA CYS A 47 -8.09 8.87 0.62
C CYS A 47 -9.33 9.37 -0.13
N TYR A 48 -10.11 10.23 0.53
CA TYR A 48 -11.30 10.83 -0.05
C TYR A 48 -10.94 12.18 -0.64
N TYR A 49 -11.31 12.35 -1.92
CA TYR A 49 -11.09 13.58 -2.67
C TYR A 49 -12.40 14.20 -3.08
N HIS A 50 -12.41 15.53 -3.09
CA HIS A 50 -13.47 16.33 -3.71
C HIS A 50 -12.80 17.32 -4.66
N ASN A 51 -13.07 17.18 -5.97
CA ASN A 51 -12.32 17.86 -7.01
C ASN A 51 -13.23 18.35 -8.13
N VAL A 52 -12.64 19.18 -8.99
CA VAL A 52 -13.27 19.65 -10.22
C VAL A 52 -12.37 19.28 -11.40
N ALA A 53 -12.89 18.47 -12.33
CA ALA A 53 -12.22 18.19 -13.59
C ALA A 53 -12.73 19.08 -14.69
N LYS A 54 -11.84 19.45 -15.61
CA LYS A 54 -12.15 20.25 -16.78
C LYS A 54 -12.17 19.36 -18.01
N TYR A 55 -13.29 19.43 -18.76
CA TYR A 55 -13.40 18.82 -20.08
C TYR A 55 -13.35 19.89 -21.16
N PHE A 56 -12.54 19.63 -22.18
CA PHE A 56 -12.39 20.52 -23.34
C PHE A 56 -12.25 19.71 -24.63
N GLU A 57 -13.03 20.04 -25.63
CA GLU A 57 -12.99 19.47 -26.98
C GLU A 57 -13.05 20.57 -28.00
N GLU A 58 -12.01 20.72 -28.83
CA GLU A 58 -11.96 21.70 -29.89
C GLU A 58 -12.89 21.32 -31.05
N ASP A 59 -13.49 22.34 -31.70
CA ASP A 59 -14.33 22.16 -32.90
C ASP A 59 -15.45 21.11 -32.75
N ALA A 60 -15.97 20.88 -31.52
CA ALA A 60 -16.99 19.88 -31.21
C ALA A 60 -18.28 20.09 -32.03
N GLN A 61 -18.61 21.34 -32.37
CA GLN A 61 -19.68 21.67 -33.29
C GLN A 61 -19.09 22.23 -34.58
N LYS A 62 -19.31 21.51 -35.69
CA LYS A 62 -18.89 21.95 -37.04
C LYS A 62 -19.87 22.98 -37.58
N GLY A 63 -19.39 24.20 -37.86
CA GLY A 63 -20.18 25.23 -38.55
C GLY A 63 -20.23 24.97 -40.04
N PHE A 64 -21.20 25.64 -40.72
CA PHE A 64 -21.29 25.63 -42.18
C PHE A 64 -20.12 26.43 -42.78
N LEU A 65 -19.33 25.82 -43.66
CA LEU A 65 -18.12 26.41 -44.26
C LEU A 65 -17.08 26.90 -43.23
N GLY A 66 -17.03 26.29 -42.04
CA GLY A 66 -16.08 26.67 -40.97
C GLY A 66 -16.52 27.92 -40.17
N ILE A 67 -17.70 28.47 -40.44
CA ILE A 67 -18.28 29.59 -39.72
C ILE A 67 -19.21 29.05 -38.64
N GLY A 68 -19.06 29.53 -37.37
CA GLY A 68 -19.89 29.09 -36.24
C GLY A 68 -19.42 27.78 -35.58
N LYS A 69 -18.15 27.42 -35.73
CA LYS A 69 -17.52 26.37 -34.91
C LYS A 69 -17.62 26.75 -33.44
N LYS A 70 -17.89 25.78 -32.62
CA LYS A 70 -17.88 25.94 -31.16
C LYS A 70 -17.12 24.80 -30.49
N ASP A 71 -16.31 25.16 -29.56
CA ASP A 71 -15.63 24.21 -28.65
C ASP A 71 -16.61 23.74 -27.58
N LYS A 72 -16.39 22.55 -27.09
CA LYS A 72 -17.12 22.04 -25.95
C LYS A 72 -16.27 22.25 -24.71
N HIS A 73 -16.84 22.93 -23.73
CA HIS A 73 -16.12 23.33 -22.55
C HIS A 73 -17.05 23.31 -21.33
N PHE A 74 -16.75 22.40 -20.40
CA PHE A 74 -17.48 22.29 -19.13
C PHE A 74 -16.58 21.73 -18.03
N TRP A 75 -17.03 21.89 -16.81
CA TRP A 75 -16.39 21.33 -15.61
C TRP A 75 -17.32 20.32 -14.98
N ILE A 76 -16.73 19.32 -14.32
CA ILE A 76 -17.44 18.33 -13.53
C ILE A 76 -16.91 18.39 -12.11
N GLU A 77 -17.79 18.68 -11.15
CA GLU A 77 -17.52 18.59 -9.73
C GLU A 77 -17.84 17.17 -9.28
N TYR A 78 -16.88 16.50 -8.61
CA TYR A 78 -17.00 15.10 -8.24
C TYR A 78 -16.28 14.80 -6.93
N SER A 79 -16.73 13.74 -6.27
CA SER A 79 -15.98 13.08 -5.18
C SER A 79 -15.40 11.78 -5.68
N GLY A 80 -14.32 11.34 -5.06
CA GLY A 80 -13.66 10.08 -5.41
C GLY A 80 -12.87 9.50 -4.26
N ILE A 81 -12.56 8.23 -4.39
CA ILE A 81 -11.74 7.49 -3.44
C ILE A 81 -10.50 6.99 -4.16
N VAL A 82 -9.34 7.30 -3.60
CA VAL A 82 -8.05 6.79 -4.06
C VAL A 82 -7.48 5.86 -2.99
N ARG A 83 -7.26 4.62 -3.36
CA ARG A 83 -6.58 3.64 -2.53
C ARG A 83 -5.09 3.70 -2.81
N MET A 84 -4.30 3.95 -1.76
CA MET A 84 -2.85 3.98 -1.79
C MET A 84 -2.28 2.85 -0.95
N GLY A 85 -1.13 2.33 -1.35
CA GLY A 85 -0.46 1.24 -0.63
C GLY A 85 0.76 0.77 -1.38
N ILE A 86 1.35 -0.33 -0.91
CA ILE A 86 2.50 -0.98 -1.55
C ILE A 86 2.04 -2.13 -2.45
N ASP A 87 2.81 -2.37 -3.50
CA ASP A 87 2.60 -3.55 -4.36
C ASP A 87 3.20 -4.80 -3.71
N VAL A 88 2.33 -5.64 -3.16
CA VAL A 88 2.75 -6.86 -2.45
C VAL A 88 3.49 -7.86 -3.34
N SER A 89 3.34 -7.79 -4.66
CA SER A 89 4.09 -8.65 -5.58
C SER A 89 5.59 -8.37 -5.56
N LEU A 90 5.98 -7.16 -5.17
CA LEU A 90 7.36 -6.71 -5.04
C LEU A 90 7.94 -6.87 -3.63
N VAL A 91 7.10 -7.21 -2.64
CA VAL A 91 7.54 -7.46 -1.27
C VAL A 91 8.24 -8.81 -1.21
N LYS A 92 9.49 -8.81 -0.73
CA LYS A 92 10.26 -10.02 -0.42
C LYS A 92 10.60 -10.03 1.06
N VAL A 93 10.55 -11.22 1.64
CA VAL A 93 10.91 -11.43 3.05
C VAL A 93 11.82 -12.64 3.13
N GLU A 94 12.95 -12.45 3.75
CA GLU A 94 13.93 -13.49 4.03
C GLU A 94 14.16 -13.55 5.53
N VAL A 95 14.01 -14.73 6.12
CA VAL A 95 14.19 -14.96 7.56
C VAL A 95 15.37 -15.91 7.73
N GLU A 96 16.42 -15.46 8.43
CA GLU A 96 17.59 -16.23 8.76
C GLU A 96 17.80 -16.14 10.28
N ASP A 97 17.48 -17.21 11.00
CA ASP A 97 17.49 -17.25 12.47
C ASP A 97 16.65 -16.08 13.06
N THR A 98 17.28 -15.12 13.72
CA THR A 98 16.64 -13.91 14.28
C THR A 98 16.78 -12.66 13.40
N GLN A 99 17.33 -12.81 12.18
CA GLN A 99 17.47 -11.72 11.23
C GLN A 99 16.35 -11.80 10.18
N VAL A 100 15.58 -10.73 10.03
CA VAL A 100 14.50 -10.62 9.03
C VAL A 100 14.85 -9.50 8.04
N THR A 101 15.08 -9.87 6.78
CA THR A 101 15.33 -8.90 5.71
C THR A 101 14.06 -8.70 4.90
N ILE A 102 13.56 -7.46 4.86
CA ILE A 102 12.33 -7.09 4.17
C ILE A 102 12.63 -6.14 3.03
N THR A 103 12.35 -6.57 1.79
CA THR A 103 12.32 -5.67 0.63
C THR A 103 10.93 -5.06 0.53
N ILE A 104 10.85 -3.74 0.59
CA ILE A 104 9.59 -2.99 0.52
C ILE A 104 9.64 -1.97 -0.63
N PRO A 105 8.64 -1.95 -1.54
CA PRO A 105 8.57 -0.95 -2.59
C PRO A 105 8.04 0.39 -2.06
N GLU A 106 8.28 1.46 -2.83
CA GLU A 106 7.55 2.71 -2.65
C GLU A 106 6.05 2.49 -2.78
N ALA A 107 5.28 3.23 -1.98
CA ALA A 107 3.83 3.22 -2.10
C ALA A 107 3.40 3.87 -3.42
N LYS A 108 2.29 3.38 -3.96
CA LYS A 108 1.68 3.91 -5.19
C LYS A 108 0.16 3.97 -5.07
N VAL A 109 -0.48 4.61 -6.04
CA VAL A 109 -1.92 4.49 -6.22
C VAL A 109 -2.23 3.07 -6.69
N LEU A 110 -3.05 2.36 -5.94
CA LEU A 110 -3.48 0.99 -6.25
C LEU A 110 -4.82 0.97 -6.98
N LYS A 111 -5.69 1.91 -6.66
CA LYS A 111 -7.02 2.05 -7.27
C LYS A 111 -7.49 3.49 -7.14
N CYS A 112 -8.12 3.97 -8.20
CA CYS A 112 -8.84 5.24 -8.22
C CYS A 112 -10.28 4.97 -8.66
N THR A 113 -11.25 5.65 -8.05
CA THR A 113 -12.68 5.49 -8.40
C THR A 113 -13.40 6.79 -8.12
N VAL A 114 -14.05 7.34 -9.13
CA VAL A 114 -15.00 8.44 -8.95
C VAL A 114 -16.28 7.89 -8.36
N ASP A 115 -16.80 8.56 -7.34
CA ASP A 115 -18.08 8.19 -6.72
C ASP A 115 -19.22 8.65 -7.63
N SER A 116 -19.89 7.68 -8.25
CA SER A 116 -21.03 7.94 -9.13
C SER A 116 -22.21 8.59 -8.42
N GLU A 117 -22.36 8.41 -7.11
CA GLU A 117 -23.41 9.04 -6.31
C GLU A 117 -23.16 10.55 -6.10
N SER A 118 -21.89 10.98 -6.23
CA SER A 118 -21.53 12.41 -6.19
C SER A 118 -21.91 13.16 -7.46
N LEU A 119 -22.20 12.42 -8.55
CA LEU A 119 -22.51 12.98 -9.84
C LEU A 119 -24.01 13.23 -10.01
N SER A 120 -24.38 14.47 -10.22
CA SER A 120 -25.75 14.92 -10.47
C SER A 120 -25.76 15.92 -11.63
N GLN A 121 -26.93 16.30 -12.10
CA GLN A 121 -27.02 17.37 -13.11
C GLN A 121 -26.38 18.69 -12.68
N ASN A 122 -26.36 18.97 -11.37
CA ASN A 122 -25.72 20.18 -10.83
C ASN A 122 -24.20 20.06 -10.74
N SER A 123 -23.64 18.88 -10.88
CA SER A 123 -22.19 18.65 -10.88
C SER A 123 -21.55 19.09 -12.20
N TYR A 124 -22.34 19.32 -13.27
CA TYR A 124 -21.88 19.76 -14.57
C TYR A 124 -22.07 21.27 -14.74
N ILE A 125 -20.96 21.99 -14.83
CA ILE A 125 -20.94 23.43 -15.00
C ILE A 125 -20.53 23.74 -16.45
N VAL A 126 -21.52 24.02 -17.31
CA VAL A 126 -21.29 24.24 -18.74
C VAL A 126 -21.01 25.70 -19.01
N ASP A 127 -19.94 26.01 -19.77
CA ASP A 127 -19.66 27.37 -20.22
C ASP A 127 -20.76 27.89 -21.15
N LYS A 128 -21.11 29.16 -21.04
CA LYS A 128 -22.18 29.81 -21.83
C LYS A 128 -21.92 29.75 -23.34
N ASN A 129 -20.66 29.71 -23.75
CA ASN A 129 -20.26 29.65 -25.15
C ASN A 129 -19.96 28.23 -25.62
N SER A 130 -20.09 27.22 -24.76
CA SER A 130 -19.86 25.83 -25.09
C SER A 130 -20.81 25.32 -26.16
N ALA A 131 -20.35 24.37 -26.97
CA ALA A 131 -21.23 23.52 -27.75
C ALA A 131 -22.11 22.69 -26.80
N LYS A 132 -23.20 22.11 -27.31
CA LYS A 132 -24.11 21.29 -26.53
C LYS A 132 -23.35 20.08 -25.94
N VAL A 133 -23.49 19.86 -24.63
CA VAL A 133 -23.01 18.67 -23.94
C VAL A 133 -24.01 17.53 -24.13
N GLU A 134 -23.54 16.37 -24.51
CA GLU A 134 -24.33 15.15 -24.73
C GLU A 134 -23.94 14.08 -23.73
N ALA A 135 -24.76 13.05 -23.55
CA ALA A 135 -24.50 11.96 -22.57
C ALA A 135 -23.15 11.23 -22.80
N ALA A 136 -22.71 11.16 -24.07
CA ALA A 136 -21.38 10.59 -24.37
C ALA A 136 -20.23 11.43 -23.79
N ASP A 137 -20.39 12.76 -23.75
CA ASP A 137 -19.40 13.68 -23.19
C ASP A 137 -19.30 13.55 -21.67
N GLU A 138 -20.44 13.29 -21.03
CA GLU A 138 -20.48 13.06 -19.58
C GLU A 138 -19.67 11.81 -19.21
N VAL A 139 -19.78 10.71 -19.97
CA VAL A 139 -18.99 9.50 -19.77
C VAL A 139 -17.49 9.76 -19.95
N LEU A 140 -17.11 10.51 -21.00
CA LEU A 140 -15.71 10.88 -21.24
C LEU A 140 -15.18 11.80 -20.13
N ALA A 141 -16.00 12.72 -19.63
CA ALA A 141 -15.62 13.60 -18.54
C ALA A 141 -15.38 12.86 -17.22
N VAL A 142 -16.17 11.81 -16.93
CA VAL A 142 -15.93 10.96 -15.76
C VAL A 142 -14.59 10.22 -15.89
N SER A 143 -14.30 9.66 -17.06
CA SER A 143 -13.00 9.00 -17.30
C SER A 143 -11.83 9.97 -17.18
N GLU A 144 -12.00 11.21 -17.65
CA GLU A 144 -11.00 12.27 -17.49
C GLU A 144 -10.84 12.69 -16.01
N ALA A 145 -11.95 12.73 -15.27
CA ALA A 145 -11.94 13.00 -13.84
C ALA A 145 -11.15 11.91 -13.07
N GLU A 146 -11.36 10.63 -13.39
CA GLU A 146 -10.58 9.52 -12.80
C GLU A 146 -9.08 9.64 -13.10
N ARG A 147 -8.74 9.94 -14.36
CA ARG A 147 -7.35 10.13 -14.77
C ARG A 147 -6.68 11.30 -14.02
N GLN A 148 -7.36 12.45 -13.92
CA GLN A 148 -6.84 13.62 -13.21
C GLN A 148 -6.72 13.37 -11.70
N LEU A 149 -7.66 12.62 -11.12
CA LEU A 149 -7.63 12.23 -9.71
C LEU A 149 -6.43 11.32 -9.43
N GLU A 150 -6.21 10.31 -10.26
CA GLU A 150 -5.06 9.40 -10.15
C GLU A 150 -3.73 10.15 -10.27
N GLU A 151 -3.60 11.04 -11.27
CA GLU A 151 -2.38 11.85 -11.44
C GLU A 151 -2.13 12.80 -10.27
N THR A 152 -3.19 13.37 -9.68
CA THR A 152 -3.08 14.25 -8.52
C THR A 152 -2.62 13.47 -7.30
N ALA A 153 -3.24 12.32 -7.06
CA ALA A 153 -2.91 11.45 -5.95
C ALA A 153 -1.49 10.86 -6.06
N ALA A 154 -1.07 10.49 -7.27
CA ALA A 154 0.28 9.97 -7.52
C ALA A 154 1.40 11.00 -7.27
N LYS A 155 1.08 12.29 -7.26
CA LYS A 155 2.01 13.39 -6.95
C LYS A 155 2.04 13.74 -5.45
N ASP A 156 1.11 13.24 -4.66
CA ASP A 156 1.05 13.51 -3.22
C ASP A 156 2.05 12.63 -2.46
N LYS A 157 3.30 13.08 -2.44
CA LYS A 157 4.39 12.37 -1.76
C LYS A 157 4.13 12.13 -0.27
N THR A 158 3.38 13.02 0.39
CA THR A 158 3.08 12.91 1.81
C THR A 158 2.14 11.74 2.08
N LEU A 159 1.06 11.62 1.30
CA LEU A 159 0.12 10.51 1.45
C LEU A 159 0.77 9.17 1.06
N LEU A 160 1.58 9.15 0.00
CA LEU A 160 2.32 7.95 -0.39
C LEU A 160 3.33 7.51 0.68
N ALA A 161 4.09 8.45 1.25
CA ALA A 161 5.00 8.16 2.36
C ALA A 161 4.25 7.63 3.60
N ASN A 162 3.10 8.19 3.92
CA ASN A 162 2.27 7.71 5.03
C ASN A 162 1.75 6.29 4.78
N ALA A 163 1.34 5.96 3.55
CA ALA A 163 0.91 4.61 3.18
C ALA A 163 2.06 3.60 3.32
N GLN A 164 3.26 3.94 2.88
CA GLN A 164 4.44 3.09 3.05
C GLN A 164 4.82 2.91 4.53
N GLN A 165 4.82 4.00 5.30
CA GLN A 165 5.13 3.94 6.73
C GLN A 165 4.12 3.09 7.51
N ARG A 166 2.84 3.14 7.13
CA ARG A 166 1.80 2.29 7.73
C ARG A 166 2.10 0.81 7.51
N ALA A 167 2.48 0.41 6.30
CA ALA A 167 2.87 -0.96 6.00
C ALA A 167 4.07 -1.40 6.84
N LYS A 168 5.11 -0.56 6.92
CA LYS A 168 6.29 -0.82 7.74
C LYS A 168 5.92 -1.03 9.22
N SER A 169 5.17 -0.11 9.80
CA SER A 169 4.79 -0.19 11.23
C SER A 169 4.02 -1.46 11.56
N LEU A 170 3.12 -1.90 10.66
CA LEU A 170 2.37 -3.14 10.86
C LEU A 170 3.26 -4.38 10.77
N LEU A 171 4.26 -4.38 9.87
CA LEU A 171 5.24 -5.48 9.77
C LEU A 171 6.16 -5.52 10.99
N GLU A 172 6.63 -4.37 11.46
CA GLU A 172 7.45 -4.26 12.68
C GLU A 172 6.69 -4.78 13.91
N GLU A 173 5.41 -4.38 14.05
CA GLU A 173 4.55 -4.86 15.14
C GLU A 173 4.33 -6.38 15.07
N TYR A 174 4.07 -6.92 13.88
CA TYR A 174 3.91 -8.35 13.67
C TYR A 174 5.16 -9.15 14.10
N ILE A 175 6.34 -8.75 13.61
CA ILE A 175 7.60 -9.42 13.92
C ILE A 175 7.91 -9.32 15.41
N LYS A 176 7.68 -8.16 16.02
CA LYS A 176 7.86 -7.96 17.46
C LYS A 176 6.95 -8.88 18.27
N ASN A 177 5.67 -9.00 17.90
CA ASN A 177 4.71 -9.87 18.59
C ASN A 177 5.11 -11.36 18.49
N ILE A 178 5.63 -11.79 17.33
CA ILE A 178 6.20 -13.14 17.19
C ILE A 178 7.39 -13.32 18.13
N GLY A 179 8.33 -12.39 18.16
CA GLY A 179 9.49 -12.44 19.04
C GLY A 179 9.10 -12.53 20.52
N GLU A 180 8.16 -11.73 20.97
CA GLU A 180 7.63 -11.78 22.34
C GLU A 180 7.00 -13.16 22.65
N ALA A 181 6.29 -13.75 21.69
CA ALA A 181 5.65 -15.05 21.88
C ALA A 181 6.64 -16.23 22.01
N VAL A 182 7.77 -16.17 21.32
CA VAL A 182 8.80 -17.22 21.33
C VAL A 182 9.97 -16.91 22.26
N GLY A 183 10.05 -15.70 22.82
CA GLY A 183 11.14 -15.25 23.69
C GLY A 183 12.43 -14.91 22.95
N GLU A 184 12.32 -14.53 21.67
CA GLU A 184 13.43 -14.15 20.79
C GLU A 184 13.34 -12.67 20.42
N GLU A 185 14.47 -12.04 20.12
CA GLU A 185 14.52 -10.66 19.62
C GLU A 185 14.93 -10.67 18.15
N TYR A 186 13.96 -10.40 17.25
CA TYR A 186 14.19 -10.29 15.82
C TYR A 186 14.75 -8.91 15.45
N LYS A 187 15.72 -8.89 14.53
CA LYS A 187 16.25 -7.67 13.91
C LYS A 187 15.74 -7.57 12.49
N ILE A 188 15.29 -6.37 12.12
CA ILE A 188 14.72 -6.12 10.80
C ILE A 188 15.66 -5.24 9.98
N ASP A 189 16.07 -5.74 8.82
CA ASP A 189 16.79 -4.98 7.81
C ASP A 189 15.84 -4.64 6.66
N TRP A 190 15.83 -3.35 6.28
CA TRP A 190 14.98 -2.83 5.22
C TRP A 190 15.75 -2.61 3.94
N ILE A 191 15.26 -3.17 2.83
CA ILE A 191 15.70 -2.89 1.47
C ILE A 191 14.58 -2.12 0.77
N TYR A 192 14.89 -0.91 0.29
CA TYR A 192 13.93 -0.07 -0.42
C TYR A 192 14.09 -0.24 -1.93
N VAL A 193 12.95 -0.40 -2.62
CA VAL A 193 12.91 -0.47 -4.08
C VAL A 193 11.87 0.53 -4.60
N ASP A 194 12.05 0.98 -5.85
CA ASP A 194 11.07 1.83 -6.51
C ASP A 194 9.77 1.07 -6.83
N ALA A 195 8.77 1.74 -7.37
CA ALA A 195 7.49 1.14 -7.75
C ALA A 195 7.61 0.07 -8.86
N SER A 196 8.78 -0.09 -9.46
CA SER A 196 9.12 -1.10 -10.47
C SER A 196 10.00 -2.22 -9.93
N GLY A 197 10.43 -2.13 -8.65
CA GLY A 197 11.27 -3.12 -7.98
C GLY A 197 12.78 -2.92 -8.14
N ASN A 198 13.22 -1.75 -8.63
CA ASN A 198 14.66 -1.44 -8.71
C ASN A 198 15.15 -0.90 -7.36
N PRO A 199 16.36 -1.29 -6.90
CA PRO A 199 16.91 -0.79 -5.64
C PRO A 199 17.05 0.73 -5.61
N LEU A 200 16.57 1.35 -4.52
CA LEU A 200 16.71 2.80 -4.25
C LEU A 200 17.93 3.14 -3.39
N GLY A 201 18.81 2.16 -3.11
CA GLY A 201 19.89 2.28 -2.15
C GLY A 201 19.46 1.89 -0.73
N THR A 202 20.43 1.71 0.15
CA THR A 202 20.17 1.42 1.57
C THR A 202 19.81 2.71 2.31
N ALA A 203 19.09 2.63 3.43
CA ALA A 203 18.69 3.76 4.25
C ALA A 203 19.87 4.69 4.68
N ALA A 204 21.11 4.22 4.55
CA ALA A 204 22.33 4.98 4.77
C ALA A 204 22.56 6.04 3.67
N ASP A 205 22.15 5.79 2.44
CA ASP A 205 22.34 6.73 1.31
C ASP A 205 21.30 7.85 1.32
N ALA A 206 20.06 7.56 1.77
CA ALA A 206 18.99 8.56 1.88
C ALA A 206 19.28 9.65 2.94
N SER A 207 20.02 9.32 3.99
CA SER A 207 20.45 10.28 5.02
C SER A 207 21.59 11.18 4.56
N ALA A 208 22.37 10.76 3.58
CA ALA A 208 23.48 11.54 3.03
C ALA A 208 22.98 12.60 2.03
N GLU A 209 21.89 12.31 1.30
CA GLU A 209 21.33 13.23 0.30
C GLU A 209 20.58 14.39 0.94
N THR A 210 19.88 14.16 2.06
CA THR A 210 19.24 15.23 2.84
C THR A 210 20.25 16.16 3.54
N ALA A 211 21.38 15.63 4.01
CA ALA A 211 22.44 16.44 4.63
C ALA A 211 23.19 17.32 3.63
N SER A 212 23.28 16.92 2.35
CA SER A 212 23.93 17.72 1.30
C SER A 212 23.04 18.82 0.73
N ALA A 213 21.73 18.71 0.84
CA ALA A 213 20.78 19.72 0.37
C ALA A 213 20.68 20.94 1.33
N GLU A 214 20.84 20.72 2.63
CA GLU A 214 20.81 21.82 3.62
C GLU A 214 22.07 22.68 3.62
N THR A 215 23.21 22.14 3.17
CA THR A 215 24.49 22.90 3.15
C THR A 215 24.59 23.87 1.98
N SER A 216 23.72 23.79 0.97
CA SER A 216 23.78 24.66 -0.21
C SER A 216 22.92 25.94 -0.12
N ALA A 217 22.20 26.16 0.97
CA ALA A 217 21.25 27.28 1.13
C ALA A 217 21.79 28.50 1.91
N GLU A 218 23.04 28.45 2.38
CA GLU A 218 23.60 29.56 3.16
C GLU A 218 24.81 30.22 2.47
N MET A 219 24.51 31.20 1.59
CA MET A 219 25.49 32.22 1.19
C MET A 219 24.86 33.60 1.24
N PRO A 220 25.44 34.55 2.02
CA PRO A 220 24.86 35.86 2.21
C PRO A 220 25.20 36.81 1.07
N ALA A 221 24.27 37.73 0.82
CA ALA A 221 24.51 38.93 0.00
C ALA A 221 25.51 39.83 0.70
N ALA A 222 26.50 40.26 -0.05
CA ALA A 222 27.29 41.46 0.21
C ALA A 222 26.95 42.53 -0.83
#